data_079eee403319d92861f4b4a3eb317d30
#
_entry.id   079eee403319d92861f4b4a3eb317d30
#
_cell.length_a   1.000
_cell.length_b   1.000
_cell.length_c   1.000
_cell.angle_alpha   90.00
_cell.angle_beta   90.00
_cell.angle_gamma   90.00
#
_symmetry.space_group_name_H-M   'P 1'
#
loop_
_entity.id
_entity.type
_entity.pdbx_description
1 polymer ?
#
loop_
_entity_poly.entity_id
_entity_poly.type
_entity_poly.pdbx_seq_one_letter_code
_entity_poly.pdbx_strand_id
1 'polypeptide(L)'
;ALASLAELKNRLDPSDRDMAMRALNLALTEIADGATLVWKRPSQELEGRIKAVSAFRDDQGRVCRRVVYGLTLGKYESSAEGIACRQTDGRWSLDG
;
A
#
# COMPACT_ATOMS: atom_id res chain seq x y z
N ALA A 1 9.82 12.85 12.30
CA ALA A 1 11.08 12.38 11.72
C ALA A 1 10.82 11.47 10.53
N LEU A 2 11.70 11.54 9.52
CA LEU A 2 11.61 10.67 8.34
C LEU A 2 12.39 9.39 8.58
N ALA A 3 11.85 8.30 8.06
CA ALA A 3 12.50 7.00 8.05
C ALA A 3 12.25 6.35 6.69
N SER A 4 13.07 5.39 6.29
CA SER A 4 12.79 4.66 5.07
C SER A 4 11.55 3.79 5.26
N LEU A 5 10.84 3.51 4.17
CA LEU A 5 9.67 2.64 4.23
C LEU A 5 10.05 1.24 4.70
N ALA A 6 11.22 0.74 4.29
CA ALA A 6 11.72 -0.56 4.74
C ALA A 6 11.92 -0.59 6.26
N GLU A 7 12.49 0.50 6.83
CA GLU A 7 12.65 0.59 8.28
C GLU A 7 11.34 0.57 9.00
N LEU A 8 10.32 1.30 8.51
CA LEU A 8 8.99 1.31 9.11
C LEU A 8 8.33 -0.06 9.02
N LYS A 9 8.45 -0.74 7.87
CA LYS A 9 7.89 -2.08 7.71
C LYS A 9 8.49 -3.06 8.70
N ASN A 10 9.79 -2.94 9.00
CA ASN A 10 10.44 -3.82 9.96
C ASN A 10 10.00 -3.61 11.40
N ARG A 11 9.41 -2.45 11.70
CA ARG A 11 8.86 -2.14 13.02
C ARG A 11 7.43 -2.62 13.21
N LEU A 12 6.75 -3.03 12.13
CA LEU A 12 5.39 -3.53 12.20
C LEU A 12 5.39 -4.98 12.69
N ASP A 13 4.45 -5.31 13.58
CA ASP A 13 4.25 -6.70 13.95
C ASP A 13 3.49 -7.45 12.83
N PRO A 14 3.40 -8.80 12.88
CA PRO A 14 2.71 -9.55 11.84
C PRO A 14 1.25 -9.14 11.63
N SER A 15 0.53 -8.76 12.68
CA SER A 15 -0.86 -8.34 12.54
C SER A 15 -0.97 -6.98 11.84
N ASP A 16 -0.02 -6.08 12.07
CA ASP A 16 0.04 -4.79 11.39
C ASP A 16 0.34 -4.97 9.90
N ARG A 17 1.25 -5.87 9.58
CA ARG A 17 1.58 -6.19 8.17
C ARG A 17 0.39 -6.79 7.46
N ASP A 18 -0.33 -7.67 8.11
CA ASP A 18 -1.54 -8.28 7.56
C ASP A 18 -2.62 -7.23 7.29
N MET A 19 -2.82 -6.30 8.22
CA MET A 19 -3.74 -5.18 8.03
C MET A 19 -3.33 -4.32 6.84
N ALA A 20 -2.05 -4.01 6.72
CA ALA A 20 -1.54 -3.19 5.62
C ALA A 20 -1.78 -3.88 4.27
N MET A 21 -1.55 -5.18 4.17
CA MET A 21 -1.77 -5.92 2.93
C MET A 21 -3.25 -6.04 2.58
N ARG A 22 -4.11 -6.23 3.57
CA ARG A 22 -5.57 -6.23 3.36
C ARG A 22 -6.05 -4.88 2.87
N ALA A 23 -5.55 -3.80 3.47
CA ALA A 23 -5.90 -2.44 3.05
C ALA A 23 -5.44 -2.17 1.63
N LEU A 24 -4.23 -2.61 1.27
CA LEU A 24 -3.72 -2.47 -0.09
C LEU A 24 -4.62 -3.19 -1.10
N ASN A 25 -4.95 -4.45 -0.83
CA ASN A 25 -5.78 -5.24 -1.73
C ASN A 25 -7.20 -4.65 -1.86
N LEU A 26 -7.79 -4.20 -0.76
CA LEU A 26 -9.09 -3.55 -0.77
C LEU A 26 -9.05 -2.25 -1.59
N ALA A 27 -8.04 -1.42 -1.33
CA ALA A 27 -7.90 -0.16 -2.02
C ALA A 27 -7.77 -0.35 -3.53
N LEU A 28 -6.86 -1.22 -3.95
CA LEU A 28 -6.59 -1.41 -5.39
C LEU A 28 -7.75 -2.08 -6.11
N THR A 29 -8.58 -2.85 -5.41
CA THR A 29 -9.77 -3.46 -5.99
C THR A 29 -10.92 -2.45 -6.11
N GLU A 30 -11.07 -1.54 -5.14
CA GLU A 30 -12.28 -0.74 -4.99
C GLU A 30 -12.13 0.75 -5.32
N ILE A 31 -10.94 1.34 -5.14
CA ILE A 31 -10.84 2.79 -5.29
C ILE A 31 -10.60 3.22 -6.74
N ALA A 32 -11.14 4.37 -7.10
CA ALA A 32 -10.91 4.99 -8.40
C ALA A 32 -9.53 5.64 -8.48
N ASP A 33 -9.02 5.82 -9.70
CA ASP A 33 -7.79 6.56 -9.90
C ASP A 33 -7.93 7.99 -9.34
N GLY A 34 -6.93 8.43 -8.63
CA GLY A 34 -6.93 9.72 -7.93
C GLY A 34 -7.47 9.67 -6.51
N ALA A 35 -8.13 8.59 -6.11
CA ALA A 35 -8.65 8.44 -4.75
C ALA A 35 -7.60 7.87 -3.80
N THR A 36 -7.77 8.15 -2.51
CA THR A 36 -6.88 7.69 -1.47
C THR A 36 -7.67 6.93 -0.41
N LEU A 37 -7.20 5.75 -0.05
CA LEU A 37 -7.68 5.01 1.10
C LEU A 37 -6.75 5.30 2.29
N VAL A 38 -7.33 5.65 3.43
CA VAL A 38 -6.60 5.81 4.69
C VAL A 38 -7.10 4.75 5.66
N TRP A 39 -6.17 4.05 6.29
CA TRP A 39 -6.49 3.07 7.32
C TRP A 39 -5.66 3.37 8.56
N LYS A 40 -6.19 3.01 9.74
CA LYS A 40 -5.58 3.38 11.01
C LYS A 40 -5.64 2.23 11.99
N ARG A 41 -4.59 2.13 12.81
CA ARG A 41 -4.55 1.31 14.01
C ARG A 41 -4.10 2.17 15.19
N PRO A 42 -5.03 2.89 15.83
CA PRO A 42 -4.68 3.87 16.86
C PRO A 42 -3.89 3.28 18.03
N SER A 43 -4.18 2.03 18.43
CA SER A 43 -3.47 1.37 19.52
C SER A 43 -1.97 1.18 19.23
N GLN A 44 -1.59 1.20 17.95
CA GLN A 44 -0.21 1.06 17.50
C GLN A 44 0.38 2.38 17.02
N GLU A 45 -0.37 3.48 17.11
CA GLU A 45 -0.01 4.77 16.53
C GLU A 45 0.35 4.65 15.04
N LEU A 46 -0.37 3.77 14.34
CA LEU A 46 -0.09 3.41 12.95
C LEU A 46 -1.20 3.93 12.03
N GLU A 47 -0.78 4.57 10.95
CA GLU A 47 -1.66 5.01 9.88
C GLU A 47 -1.05 4.67 8.53
N GLY A 48 -1.86 4.20 7.61
CA GLY A 48 -1.44 3.93 6.24
C GLY A 48 -2.29 4.69 5.23
N ARG A 49 -1.70 5.03 4.11
CA ARG A 49 -2.35 5.71 3.00
C ARG A 49 -2.00 5.02 1.71
N ILE A 50 -2.99 4.82 0.85
CA ILE A 50 -2.80 4.21 -0.46
C ILE A 50 -3.57 5.04 -1.47
N LYS A 51 -2.86 5.64 -2.42
CA LYS A 51 -3.46 6.39 -3.52
C LYS A 51 -3.21 5.65 -4.83
N ALA A 52 -4.27 5.37 -5.56
CA ALA A 52 -4.15 4.83 -6.91
C ALA A 52 -4.03 6.01 -7.87
N VAL A 53 -2.98 6.03 -8.68
CA VAL A 53 -2.72 7.14 -9.60
C VAL A 53 -3.27 6.84 -10.99
N SER A 54 -2.96 5.66 -11.52
CA SER A 54 -3.37 5.27 -12.88
C SER A 54 -3.40 3.74 -12.98
N ALA A 55 -4.00 3.25 -14.04
CA ALA A 55 -4.05 1.82 -14.32
C ALA A 55 -3.55 1.54 -15.74
N PHE A 56 -2.97 0.37 -15.93
CA PHE A 56 -2.47 -0.07 -17.24
C PHE A 56 -2.42 -1.60 -17.27
N ARG A 57 -2.17 -2.16 -18.45
CA ARG A 57 -1.88 -3.60 -18.61
C ARG A 57 -0.40 -3.78 -18.92
N ASP A 58 0.22 -4.76 -18.29
CA ASP A 58 1.62 -5.10 -18.58
C ASP A 58 1.73 -6.05 -19.80
N ASP A 59 2.96 -6.45 -20.11
CA ASP A 59 3.24 -7.32 -21.26
C ASP A 59 2.60 -8.69 -21.14
N GLN A 60 2.26 -9.12 -19.93
CA GLN A 60 1.61 -10.39 -19.66
C GLN A 60 0.08 -10.26 -19.63
N GLY A 61 -0.45 -9.07 -19.92
CA GLY A 61 -1.89 -8.81 -19.89
C GLY A 61 -2.47 -8.62 -18.51
N ARG A 62 -1.64 -8.54 -17.46
CA ARG A 62 -2.10 -8.30 -16.10
C ARG A 62 -2.55 -6.85 -15.93
N VAL A 63 -3.61 -6.65 -15.17
CA VAL A 63 -4.00 -5.31 -14.75
C VAL A 63 -3.04 -4.84 -13.67
N CYS A 64 -2.43 -3.68 -13.89
CA CYS A 64 -1.49 -3.07 -12.96
C CYS A 64 -1.94 -1.66 -12.64
N ARG A 65 -1.55 -1.16 -11.47
CA ARG A 65 -1.86 0.21 -11.06
C ARG A 65 -0.60 0.86 -10.50
N ARG A 66 -0.41 2.13 -10.85
CA ARG A 66 0.60 2.95 -10.20
C ARG A 66 0.03 3.44 -8.89
N VAL A 67 0.79 3.31 -7.83
CA VAL A 67 0.33 3.64 -6.48
C VAL A 67 1.35 4.48 -5.74
N VAL A 68 0.85 5.37 -4.89
CA VAL A 68 1.65 6.04 -3.87
C VAL A 68 1.14 5.51 -2.54
N TYR A 69 2.03 4.98 -1.73
CA TYR A 69 1.65 4.44 -0.44
C TYR A 69 2.56 4.99 0.65
N GLY A 70 2.00 5.14 1.84
CA GLY A 70 2.71 5.72 2.95
C GLY A 70 2.32 5.09 4.27
N LEU A 71 3.24 5.16 5.23
CA LEU A 71 3.03 4.73 6.60
C LEU A 71 3.47 5.83 7.55
N THR A 72 2.70 6.02 8.60
CA THR A 72 3.08 6.84 9.75
C THR A 72 3.01 5.96 10.98
N LEU A 73 4.11 5.85 11.70
CA LEU A 73 4.21 5.07 12.93
C LEU A 73 4.78 5.98 14.02
N GLY A 74 3.89 6.43 14.91
CA GLY A 74 4.26 7.42 15.91
C GLY A 74 4.75 8.70 15.22
N LYS A 75 5.98 9.08 15.52
CA LYS A 75 6.62 10.27 14.93
C LYS A 75 7.36 9.99 13.61
N TYR A 76 7.40 8.74 13.18
CA TYR A 76 8.08 8.35 11.94
C TYR A 76 7.09 8.29 10.80
N GLU A 77 7.49 8.76 9.63
CA GLU A 77 6.68 8.63 8.43
C GLU A 77 7.55 8.37 7.21
N SER A 78 6.99 7.68 6.25
CA SER A 78 7.63 7.42 4.97
C SER A 78 6.59 7.15 3.90
N SER A 79 6.94 7.46 2.66
CA SER A 79 6.10 7.14 1.52
C SER A 79 6.96 6.68 0.35
N ALA A 80 6.34 5.98 -0.58
CA ALA A 80 7.01 5.49 -1.77
C ALA A 80 6.01 5.36 -2.91
N GLU A 81 6.51 5.37 -4.14
CA GLU A 81 5.74 5.03 -5.32
C GLU A 81 6.08 3.61 -5.74
N GLY A 82 5.13 2.94 -6.33
CA GLY A 82 5.34 1.60 -6.83
C GLY A 82 4.30 1.22 -7.84
N ILE A 83 4.42 0.01 -8.35
CA ILE A 83 3.47 -0.59 -9.26
C ILE A 83 2.95 -1.85 -8.60
N ALA A 84 1.63 -1.99 -8.56
CA ALA A 84 0.98 -3.20 -8.08
C ALA A 84 0.27 -3.87 -9.25
N CYS A 85 0.44 -5.16 -9.38
CA CYS A 85 -0.20 -5.95 -10.44
C CYS A 85 -1.08 -7.03 -9.84
N ARG A 86 -2.22 -7.26 -10.47
CA ARG A 86 -3.18 -8.26 -10.03
C ARG A 86 -2.71 -9.64 -10.48
N GLN A 87 -2.62 -10.56 -9.53
CA GLN A 87 -2.24 -11.92 -9.80
C GLN A 87 -3.44 -12.78 -10.20
N THR A 88 -3.19 -14.00 -10.64
CA THR A 88 -4.25 -14.91 -11.11
C THR A 88 -5.25 -15.26 -10.01
N ASP A 89 -4.83 -15.19 -8.73
CA ASP A 89 -5.71 -15.44 -7.60
C ASP A 89 -6.54 -14.20 -7.17
N GLY A 90 -6.40 -13.10 -7.91
CA GLY A 90 -7.11 -11.85 -7.63
C GLY A 90 -6.43 -10.94 -6.62
N ARG A 91 -5.35 -11.35 -6.03
CA ARG A 91 -4.58 -10.53 -5.10
C ARG A 91 -3.65 -9.58 -5.84
N TRP A 92 -3.40 -8.45 -5.23
CA TRP A 92 -2.44 -7.48 -5.75
C TRP A 92 -1.08 -7.70 -5.10
N SER A 93 -0.03 -7.58 -5.92
CA SER A 93 1.34 -7.72 -5.47
C SER A 93 2.11 -6.48 -5.88
N LEU A 94 2.83 -5.88 -4.94
CA LEU A 94 3.68 -4.73 -5.23
C LEU A 94 4.97 -5.20 -5.89
N ASP A 95 5.28 -4.58 -7.03
CA ASP A 95 6.54 -4.76 -7.74
C ASP A 95 7.37 -3.49 -7.55
N GLY A 96 8.49 -3.63 -6.94
CA GLY A 96 9.42 -2.53 -6.73
C GLY A 96 9.29 -1.80 -5.41
#